data_55ad4fe625fa6cdfac15880c3fbfd520
#
_entry.id   55ad4fe625fa6cdfac15880c3fbfd520
#
_cell.length_a   1.000
_cell.length_b   1.000
_cell.length_c   1.000
_cell.angle_alpha   90.00
_cell.angle_beta   90.00
_cell.angle_gamma   90.00
#
_symmetry.space_group_name_H-M   'P 1'
#
loop_
_entity.id
_entity.type
_entity.pdbx_description
1 polymer ?
#
loop_
_entity_poly.entity_id
_entity_poly.type
_entity_poly.pdbx_seq_one_letter_code
_entity_poly.pdbx_strand_id
1 'polypeptide(L)' 'GTMTLLTAISVAGGFSEFGNQRSVQVTRADGRVQTVNCVDARKNRTLNIPIYPGDLIYVPMRRF' A
#
# COMPACT_ATOMS: atom_id res chain seq x y z
N GLY A 1 -11.37 -13.53 -5.02
CA GLY A 1 -11.79 -12.15 -4.83
C GLY A 1 -10.65 -11.16 -4.99
N THR A 2 -11.02 -9.90 -5.08
CA THR A 2 -10.04 -8.82 -5.23
C THR A 2 -9.47 -8.45 -3.86
N MET A 3 -8.13 -8.43 -3.75
CA MET A 3 -7.45 -8.01 -2.55
C MET A 3 -7.24 -6.49 -2.58
N THR A 4 -7.47 -5.81 -1.47
CA THR A 4 -7.19 -4.38 -1.35
C THR A 4 -5.77 -4.15 -0.83
N LEU A 5 -5.28 -2.92 -0.99
CA LEU A 5 -3.94 -2.55 -0.50
C LEU A 5 -3.76 -2.83 0.99
N LEU A 6 -4.70 -2.41 1.82
CA LEU A 6 -4.60 -2.64 3.27
C LEU A 6 -4.62 -4.13 3.62
N THR A 7 -5.44 -4.92 2.93
CA THR A 7 -5.49 -6.36 3.13
C THR A 7 -4.18 -7.01 2.71
N ALA A 8 -3.61 -6.61 1.58
CA ALA A 8 -2.34 -7.15 1.11
C ALA A 8 -1.20 -6.89 2.10
N ILE A 9 -1.14 -5.68 2.66
CA ILE A 9 -0.14 -5.32 3.67
C ILE A 9 -0.36 -6.14 4.94
N SER A 10 -1.60 -6.31 5.36
CA SER A 10 -1.94 -7.10 6.55
C SER A 10 -1.52 -8.57 6.39
N VAL A 11 -1.75 -9.15 5.23
CA VAL A 11 -1.34 -10.54 4.93
C VAL A 11 0.18 -10.69 4.97
N ALA A 12 0.91 -9.65 4.55
CA ALA A 12 2.37 -9.65 4.57
C ALA A 12 2.99 -9.40 5.96
N GLY A 13 2.17 -9.21 6.99
CA GLY A 13 2.64 -8.99 8.34
C GLY A 13 2.44 -7.57 8.87
N GLY A 14 1.76 -6.72 8.11
CA GLY A 14 1.50 -5.33 8.50
C GLY A 14 2.68 -4.41 8.23
N PHE A 15 2.59 -3.19 8.76
CA PHE A 15 3.67 -2.22 8.66
C PHE A 15 4.71 -2.49 9.73
N SER A 16 6.00 -2.32 9.38
CA SER A 16 7.05 -2.32 10.38
C SER A 16 6.97 -1.02 11.21
N GLU A 17 7.64 -1.03 12.37
CA GLU A 17 7.71 0.13 13.25
C GLU A 17 8.23 1.38 12.53
N PHE A 18 9.13 1.21 11.57
CA PHE A 18 9.75 2.30 10.83
C PHE A 18 9.13 2.51 9.44
N GLY A 19 8.08 1.79 9.11
CA GLY A 19 7.42 1.93 7.82
C GLY A 19 6.67 3.26 7.69
N ASN A 20 6.85 3.95 6.57
CA ASN A 20 6.12 5.19 6.31
C ASN A 20 4.77 4.87 5.66
N GLN A 21 3.73 4.80 6.49
CA GLN A 21 2.38 4.47 6.04
C GLN A 21 1.75 5.54 5.15
N ARG A 22 2.30 6.76 5.17
CA ARG A 22 1.76 7.88 4.39
C ARG A 22 2.27 7.94 2.95
N SER A 23 3.30 7.16 2.64
CA SER A 23 3.95 7.20 1.33
C SER A 23 4.13 5.81 0.74
N VAL A 24 3.13 4.95 0.91
CA VAL A 24 3.15 3.60 0.33
C VAL A 24 3.04 3.70 -1.18
N GLN A 25 3.95 3.02 -1.90
CA GLN A 25 3.98 3.03 -3.35
C GLN A 25 3.48 1.71 -3.90
N VAL A 26 2.57 1.78 -4.85
CA VAL A 26 2.08 0.62 -5.59
C VAL A 26 2.52 0.76 -7.03
N THR A 27 3.35 -0.19 -7.49
CA THR A 27 3.78 -0.25 -8.88
C THR A 27 2.92 -1.27 -9.61
N ARG A 28 2.18 -0.80 -10.60
CA ARG A 28 1.33 -1.66 -11.41
C ARG A 28 2.17 -2.51 -12.39
N ALA A 29 1.56 -3.58 -12.87
CA ALA A 29 2.23 -4.49 -13.82
C ALA A 29 2.67 -3.77 -15.11
N ASP A 30 2.00 -2.68 -15.48
CA ASP A 30 2.34 -1.87 -16.65
C ASP A 30 3.44 -0.81 -16.37
N GLY A 31 3.97 -0.76 -15.15
CA GLY A 31 5.02 0.17 -14.74
C GLY A 31 4.54 1.46 -14.11
N ARG A 32 3.22 1.68 -13.99
CA ARG A 32 2.69 2.87 -13.32
C ARG A 32 2.93 2.80 -11.83
N VAL A 33 3.32 3.91 -11.24
CA VAL A 33 3.53 4.03 -9.79
C VAL A 33 2.45 4.93 -9.20
N GLN A 34 1.78 4.44 -8.16
CA GLN A 34 0.77 5.20 -7.45
C GLN A 34 1.16 5.28 -5.97
N THR A 35 1.15 6.48 -5.41
CA THR A 35 1.43 6.69 -3.99
C THR A 35 0.12 6.77 -3.22
N VAL A 36 0.02 6.02 -2.14
CA VAL A 36 -1.18 5.96 -1.30
C VAL A 36 -0.83 6.29 0.13
N ASN A 37 -1.61 7.19 0.73
CA ASN A 37 -1.53 7.44 2.17
C ASN A 37 -2.42 6.43 2.89
N CYS A 38 -1.82 5.38 3.45
CA CYS A 38 -2.57 4.32 4.11
C CYS A 38 -3.19 4.74 5.43
N VAL A 39 -2.72 5.81 6.05
CA VAL A 39 -3.38 6.37 7.23
C VAL A 39 -4.77 6.89 6.84
N ASP A 40 -4.85 7.61 5.73
CA ASP A 40 -6.12 8.10 5.20
C ASP A 40 -6.98 6.97 4.60
N ALA A 41 -6.34 5.96 4.02
CA ALA A 41 -7.06 4.83 3.42
C ALA A 41 -7.86 4.02 4.45
N ARG A 42 -7.45 4.04 5.71
CA ARG A 42 -8.20 3.38 6.79
C ARG A 42 -9.52 4.09 7.07
N LYS A 43 -9.60 5.38 6.80
CA LYS A 43 -10.78 6.23 7.01
C LYS A 43 -11.61 6.40 5.75
N ASN A 44 -10.97 6.28 4.59
CA ASN A 44 -11.62 6.53 3.29
C ASN A 44 -11.40 5.33 2.37
N ARG A 45 -12.48 4.59 2.12
CA ARG A 45 -12.44 3.38 1.29
C ARG A 45 -11.97 3.64 -0.13
N THR A 46 -12.19 4.83 -0.66
CA THR A 46 -11.78 5.14 -2.03
C THR A 46 -10.27 5.17 -2.19
N LEU A 47 -9.53 5.37 -1.09
CA LEU A 47 -8.08 5.36 -1.07
C LEU A 47 -7.50 3.96 -0.88
N ASN A 48 -8.31 3.00 -0.40
CA ASN A 48 -7.90 1.61 -0.23
C ASN A 48 -8.06 0.88 -1.57
N ILE A 49 -7.13 1.11 -2.47
CA ILE A 49 -7.20 0.67 -3.85
C ILE A 49 -7.11 -0.86 -3.98
N PRO A 50 -7.70 -1.45 -5.02
CA PRO A 50 -7.55 -2.88 -5.27
C PRO A 50 -6.14 -3.20 -5.75
N ILE A 51 -5.65 -4.38 -5.38
CA ILE A 51 -4.36 -4.91 -5.79
C ILE A 51 -4.57 -6.13 -6.67
N TYR A 52 -3.85 -6.21 -7.77
CA TYR A 52 -3.96 -7.28 -8.76
C TYR A 52 -2.65 -8.05 -8.86
N PRO A 53 -2.68 -9.29 -9.39
CA PRO A 53 -1.44 -10.03 -9.67
C PRO A 53 -0.48 -9.22 -10.53
N GLY A 54 0.79 -9.20 -10.15
CA GLY A 54 1.82 -8.41 -10.82
C GLY A 54 2.07 -7.04 -10.23
N ASP A 55 1.21 -6.58 -9.31
CA ASP A 55 1.44 -5.33 -8.60
C ASP A 55 2.50 -5.52 -7.52
N LEU A 56 3.35 -4.49 -7.35
CA LEU A 56 4.36 -4.46 -6.30
C LEU A 56 4.01 -3.37 -5.30
N ILE A 57 4.11 -3.70 -4.02
CA ILE A 57 3.85 -2.76 -2.93
C ILE A 57 5.17 -2.45 -2.24
N TYR A 58 5.51 -1.17 -2.15
CA TYR A 58 6.72 -0.71 -1.49
C TYR A 58 6.36 0.24 -0.35
N VAL A 59 6.81 -0.09 0.86
CA VAL A 59 6.64 0.75 2.05
C VAL A 59 8.00 1.34 2.39
N PRO A 60 8.23 2.63 2.10
CA PRO A 60 9.52 3.24 2.42
C PRO A 60 9.71 3.35 3.93
N MET A 61 10.97 3.36 4.36
CA MET A 61 11.29 3.56 5.77
C MET A 61 11.23 5.04 6.11
N ARG A 62 10.79 5.33 7.34
CA ARG A 62 10.88 6.69 7.87
C ARG A 62 12.34 7.06 8.07
N ARG A 63 12.61 8.31 7.77
CA ARG A 63 13.88 8.95 8.13
C ARG A 63 13.61 9.94 9.25
N PHE A 64 14.41 9.87 10.27
CA PHE A 64 14.35 10.78 11.40
C PHE A 64 15.38 11.89 11.25
#